data_45e325973066658eed5821ddd264e12e
#
_entry.id   45e325973066658eed5821ddd264e12e
#
_cell.length_a   1.000
_cell.length_b   1.000
_cell.length_c   1.000
_cell.angle_alpha   90.00
_cell.angle_beta   90.00
_cell.angle_gamma   90.00
#
_symmetry.space_group_name_H-M   'P 1'
#
loop_
_entity.id
_entity.type
_entity.pdbx_description
1 polymer ?
#
loop_
_entity_poly.entity_id
_entity_poly.type
_entity_poly.pdbx_seq_one_letter_code
_entity_poly.pdbx_strand_id
1 'polypeptide(L)'
;MMRYTTEKSDTHKSSIKKPNRKKRYFLQFILLLGLVASLSSCRTSAPRLDYQALARASILLGVDINMEDNHKLYLEAADWIGVPYRGGGDSKRGADCSGLVYQVYRKVYRTQVPRNTEDLKKESNKVAKRNLREGDLVFFTSSRSKNKVAHVGIYLKNGKFIHSSTSKGVIVSNLNENYYTKHWISGGRIR
;
A
#
# COMPACT_ATOMS: atom_id res chain seq x y z
N MET A 1 -86.32 55.52 -12.79
CA MET A 1 -86.39 54.39 -13.74
C MET A 1 -85.05 53.83 -13.93
N MET A 2 -84.63 52.84 -13.11
CA MET A 2 -83.27 52.24 -13.13
C MET A 2 -83.44 50.80 -13.58
N ARG A 3 -82.69 50.42 -14.67
CA ARG A 3 -82.61 49.06 -15.16
C ARG A 3 -81.39 48.40 -14.58
N TYR A 4 -81.59 47.27 -13.90
CA TYR A 4 -80.51 46.38 -13.49
C TYR A 4 -80.22 45.39 -14.59
N THR A 5 -79.01 45.35 -15.03
CA THR A 5 -78.46 44.32 -15.92
C THR A 5 -77.77 43.25 -15.10
N THR A 6 -78.24 42.01 -15.18
CA THR A 6 -77.68 40.86 -14.52
C THR A 6 -76.49 40.30 -15.37
N GLU A 7 -75.29 40.27 -14.80
CA GLU A 7 -74.10 39.69 -15.38
C GLU A 7 -74.04 38.20 -15.03
N LYS A 8 -73.95 37.38 -16.07
CA LYS A 8 -73.89 35.92 -16.00
C LYS A 8 -72.44 35.51 -15.86
N SER A 9 -72.01 34.94 -14.70
CA SER A 9 -70.69 34.41 -14.52
C SER A 9 -70.58 32.99 -15.11
N ASP A 10 -69.77 32.83 -16.13
CA ASP A 10 -69.44 31.53 -16.72
C ASP A 10 -68.36 30.86 -15.89
N THR A 11 -68.71 29.82 -15.14
CA THR A 11 -67.77 28.94 -14.45
C THR A 11 -67.15 27.93 -15.40
N HIS A 12 -65.87 28.15 -15.78
CA HIS A 12 -65.08 27.24 -16.57
C HIS A 12 -64.70 26.00 -15.75
N LYS A 13 -65.46 24.89 -15.87
CA LYS A 13 -65.11 23.59 -15.32
C LYS A 13 -63.94 22.98 -16.11
N SER A 14 -62.73 23.05 -15.58
CA SER A 14 -61.58 22.31 -16.10
C SER A 14 -61.78 20.80 -15.83
N SER A 15 -61.99 20.04 -16.92
CA SER A 15 -62.11 18.59 -16.88
C SER A 15 -60.73 17.98 -16.71
N ILE A 16 -60.35 17.58 -15.52
CA ILE A 16 -59.14 16.81 -15.24
C ILE A 16 -59.34 15.37 -15.70
N LYS A 17 -58.79 15.02 -16.86
CA LYS A 17 -58.78 13.64 -17.40
C LYS A 17 -58.02 12.73 -16.46
N LYS A 18 -58.71 11.78 -15.81
CA LYS A 18 -58.10 10.74 -14.97
C LYS A 18 -57.10 9.91 -15.80
N PRO A 19 -55.81 9.72 -15.34
CA PRO A 19 -54.84 8.99 -16.09
C PRO A 19 -55.26 7.51 -16.23
N ASN A 20 -55.07 6.97 -17.44
CA ASN A 20 -55.42 5.60 -17.81
C ASN A 20 -54.71 4.59 -16.89
N ARG A 21 -55.49 3.69 -16.23
CA ARG A 21 -54.97 2.68 -15.30
C ARG A 21 -53.76 1.89 -15.87
N LYS A 22 -53.78 1.52 -17.13
CA LYS A 22 -52.68 0.82 -17.81
C LYS A 22 -51.37 1.63 -17.85
N LYS A 23 -51.45 2.96 -18.03
CA LYS A 23 -50.27 3.85 -17.99
C LYS A 23 -49.66 3.94 -16.59
N ARG A 24 -50.49 3.92 -15.54
CA ARG A 24 -49.99 3.93 -14.13
C ARG A 24 -49.25 2.66 -13.79
N TYR A 25 -49.75 1.49 -14.17
CA TYR A 25 -49.05 0.22 -13.91
C TYR A 25 -47.76 0.10 -14.70
N PHE A 26 -47.74 0.60 -15.94
CA PHE A 26 -46.54 0.63 -16.80
C PHE A 26 -45.45 1.55 -16.16
N LEU A 27 -45.84 2.74 -15.66
CA LEU A 27 -44.89 3.65 -14.98
C LEU A 27 -44.36 3.05 -13.67
N GLN A 28 -45.22 2.39 -12.89
CA GLN A 28 -44.81 1.70 -11.67
C GLN A 28 -43.86 0.54 -11.97
N PHE A 29 -44.09 -0.21 -13.06
CA PHE A 29 -43.21 -1.30 -13.47
C PHE A 29 -41.83 -0.80 -13.88
N ILE A 30 -41.75 0.32 -14.63
CA ILE A 30 -40.47 0.95 -15.01
C ILE A 30 -39.73 1.47 -13.78
N LEU A 31 -40.44 2.08 -12.82
CA LEU A 31 -39.85 2.56 -11.56
C LEU A 31 -39.30 1.41 -10.71
N LEU A 32 -40.03 0.28 -10.65
CA LEU A 32 -39.58 -0.93 -9.94
C LEU A 32 -38.36 -1.56 -10.63
N LEU A 33 -38.34 -1.62 -11.96
CA LEU A 33 -37.22 -2.12 -12.73
C LEU A 33 -35.97 -1.24 -12.55
N GLY A 34 -36.14 0.07 -12.52
CA GLY A 34 -35.06 1.04 -12.23
C GLY A 34 -34.51 0.91 -10.80
N LEU A 35 -35.37 0.63 -9.82
CA LEU A 35 -34.96 0.40 -8.43
C LEU A 35 -34.16 -0.91 -8.28
N VAL A 36 -34.53 -1.98 -8.98
CA VAL A 36 -33.82 -3.25 -8.95
C VAL A 36 -32.47 -3.14 -9.67
N ALA A 37 -32.37 -2.38 -10.76
CA ALA A 37 -31.13 -2.14 -11.50
C ALA A 37 -30.10 -1.32 -10.66
N SER A 38 -30.57 -0.42 -9.78
CA SER A 38 -29.68 0.37 -8.91
C SER A 38 -29.05 -0.44 -7.75
N LEU A 39 -29.58 -1.62 -7.41
CA LEU A 39 -29.03 -2.49 -6.37
C LEU A 39 -27.90 -3.41 -6.87
N SER A 40 -27.63 -3.45 -8.19
CA SER A 40 -26.60 -4.32 -8.78
C SER A 40 -25.22 -3.69 -8.89
N SER A 41 -25.02 -2.43 -8.45
CA SER A 41 -23.75 -1.73 -8.58
C SER A 41 -23.04 -1.61 -7.26
N CYS A 42 -21.85 -2.14 -7.25
CA CYS A 42 -20.74 -2.10 -6.32
C CYS A 42 -20.44 -3.45 -5.67
N ARG A 43 -20.08 -4.44 -6.48
CA ARG A 43 -19.10 -5.43 -6.02
C ARG A 43 -17.71 -4.78 -6.07
N THR A 44 -17.37 -3.97 -5.08
CA THR A 44 -15.97 -3.76 -4.73
C THR A 44 -15.47 -5.10 -4.21
N SER A 45 -14.86 -5.90 -5.10
CA SER A 45 -14.13 -7.08 -4.66
C SER A 45 -12.99 -6.55 -3.76
N ALA A 46 -13.11 -6.77 -2.46
CA ALA A 46 -11.98 -6.59 -1.55
C ALA A 46 -10.77 -7.31 -2.18
N PRO A 47 -9.57 -6.70 -2.18
CA PRO A 47 -8.40 -7.34 -2.73
C PRO A 47 -8.24 -8.70 -2.06
N ARG A 48 -8.45 -9.78 -2.81
CA ARG A 48 -8.23 -11.14 -2.31
C ARG A 48 -6.76 -11.27 -1.94
N LEU A 49 -6.51 -11.60 -0.69
CA LEU A 49 -5.16 -11.91 -0.23
C LEU A 49 -4.67 -13.14 -1.00
N ASP A 50 -3.56 -12.99 -1.70
CA ASP A 50 -2.94 -14.09 -2.44
C ASP A 50 -2.08 -14.93 -1.48
N TYR A 51 -2.71 -15.93 -0.88
CA TYR A 51 -2.05 -16.85 0.06
C TYR A 51 -0.90 -17.63 -0.58
N GLN A 52 -0.98 -17.93 -1.89
CA GLN A 52 0.10 -18.62 -2.58
C GLN A 52 1.32 -17.73 -2.76
N ALA A 53 1.11 -16.45 -3.10
CA ALA A 53 2.20 -15.49 -3.17
C ALA A 53 2.85 -15.28 -1.79
N LEU A 54 2.07 -15.21 -0.71
CA LEU A 54 2.60 -15.10 0.65
C LEU A 54 3.38 -16.34 1.08
N ALA A 55 2.90 -17.53 0.77
CA ALA A 55 3.62 -18.77 1.06
C ALA A 55 4.96 -18.83 0.33
N ARG A 56 5.01 -18.44 -0.95
CA ARG A 56 6.27 -18.31 -1.71
C ARG A 56 7.21 -17.28 -1.10
N ALA A 57 6.68 -16.12 -0.71
CA ALA A 57 7.47 -15.07 -0.06
C ALA A 57 8.04 -15.56 1.27
N SER A 58 7.25 -16.27 2.08
CA SER A 58 7.67 -16.89 3.34
C SER A 58 8.88 -17.81 3.13
N ILE A 59 8.82 -18.70 2.14
CA ILE A 59 9.91 -19.62 1.79
C ILE A 59 11.15 -18.85 1.33
N LEU A 60 11.00 -17.90 0.39
CA LEU A 60 12.12 -17.13 -0.19
C LEU A 60 12.84 -16.27 0.86
N LEU A 61 12.09 -15.65 1.76
CA LEU A 61 12.62 -14.79 2.82
C LEU A 61 13.03 -15.58 4.06
N GLY A 62 12.61 -16.84 4.17
CA GLY A 62 12.82 -17.69 5.33
C GLY A 62 12.15 -17.15 6.60
N VAL A 63 11.00 -16.49 6.49
CA VAL A 63 10.23 -15.94 7.61
C VAL A 63 8.79 -16.45 7.57
N ASP A 64 8.20 -16.71 8.74
CA ASP A 64 6.77 -17.00 8.83
C ASP A 64 5.99 -15.71 8.71
N ILE A 65 5.14 -15.62 7.70
CA ILE A 65 4.30 -14.44 7.45
C ILE A 65 2.90 -14.72 8.01
N ASN A 66 2.50 -13.96 9.03
CA ASN A 66 1.21 -14.08 9.70
C ASN A 66 0.19 -13.07 9.15
N MET A 67 -1.05 -13.19 9.56
CA MET A 67 -2.14 -12.32 9.07
C MET A 67 -1.99 -10.86 9.50
N GLU A 68 -1.32 -10.60 10.64
CA GLU A 68 -1.07 -9.28 11.19
C GLU A 68 0.14 -8.59 10.58
N ASP A 69 0.96 -9.34 9.83
CA ASP A 69 2.20 -8.83 9.24
C ASP A 69 1.92 -7.90 8.03
N ASN A 70 2.86 -7.06 7.71
CA ASN A 70 2.78 -6.19 6.53
C ASN A 70 3.00 -6.98 5.23
N HIS A 71 1.95 -7.64 4.74
CA HIS A 71 2.01 -8.49 3.54
C HIS A 71 2.62 -7.77 2.32
N LYS A 72 2.36 -6.47 2.16
CA LYS A 72 2.94 -5.69 1.05
C LYS A 72 4.45 -5.63 1.14
N LEU A 73 5.00 -5.48 2.35
CA LEU A 73 6.44 -5.48 2.57
C LEU A 73 7.06 -6.82 2.20
N TYR A 74 6.48 -7.93 2.66
CA TYR A 74 7.03 -9.25 2.40
C TYR A 74 6.95 -9.66 0.94
N LEU A 75 5.83 -9.37 0.27
CA LEU A 75 5.69 -9.62 -1.16
C LEU A 75 6.71 -8.80 -1.98
N GLU A 76 6.86 -7.51 -1.66
CA GLU A 76 7.84 -6.66 -2.31
C GLU A 76 9.28 -7.12 -2.03
N ALA A 77 9.59 -7.44 -0.77
CA ALA A 77 10.91 -7.95 -0.39
C ALA A 77 11.26 -9.25 -1.15
N ALA A 78 10.32 -10.19 -1.23
CA ALA A 78 10.50 -11.44 -1.97
C ALA A 78 10.76 -11.20 -3.47
N ASP A 79 10.06 -10.22 -4.06
CA ASP A 79 10.25 -9.84 -5.47
C ASP A 79 11.65 -9.24 -5.75
N TRP A 80 12.36 -8.76 -4.74
CA TRP A 80 13.73 -8.26 -4.87
C TRP A 80 14.81 -9.33 -4.68
N ILE A 81 14.52 -10.49 -4.14
CA ILE A 81 15.51 -11.54 -3.89
C ILE A 81 16.25 -11.91 -5.20
N GLY A 82 17.57 -11.97 -5.14
CA GLY A 82 18.42 -12.34 -6.27
C GLY A 82 18.73 -11.20 -7.25
N VAL A 83 18.15 -10.02 -7.09
CA VAL A 83 18.52 -8.82 -7.89
C VAL A 83 20.00 -8.53 -7.67
N PRO A 84 20.84 -8.39 -8.75
CA PRO A 84 22.27 -8.19 -8.62
C PRO A 84 22.61 -6.84 -7.96
N TYR A 85 23.75 -6.78 -7.28
CA TYR A 85 24.29 -5.52 -6.78
C TYR A 85 24.77 -4.63 -7.94
N ARG A 86 24.37 -3.36 -7.88
CA ARG A 86 24.88 -2.31 -8.78
C ARG A 86 25.00 -1.00 -8.02
N GLY A 87 26.25 -0.47 -7.91
CA GLY A 87 26.47 0.83 -7.28
C GLY A 87 25.67 1.94 -7.98
N GLY A 88 24.93 2.74 -7.22
CA GLY A 88 24.01 3.75 -7.75
C GLY A 88 22.72 3.21 -8.38
N GLY A 89 22.56 1.89 -8.48
CA GLY A 89 21.36 1.25 -9.06
C GLY A 89 20.18 1.24 -8.11
N ASP A 90 18.95 1.27 -8.68
CA ASP A 90 17.69 1.24 -7.94
C ASP A 90 16.57 0.51 -8.72
N SER A 91 16.92 -0.46 -9.52
CA SER A 91 15.97 -1.20 -10.36
C SER A 91 16.22 -2.72 -10.27
N LYS A 92 15.30 -3.51 -10.85
CA LYS A 92 15.46 -4.98 -10.94
C LYS A 92 16.66 -5.41 -11.82
N ARG A 93 17.25 -4.50 -12.58
CA ARG A 93 18.50 -4.75 -13.32
C ARG A 93 19.76 -4.60 -12.45
N GLY A 94 19.59 -4.13 -11.22
CA GLY A 94 20.64 -3.97 -10.24
C GLY A 94 20.33 -2.82 -9.28
N ALA A 95 20.60 -3.07 -7.99
CA ALA A 95 20.37 -2.09 -6.93
C ALA A 95 21.54 -2.09 -5.94
N ASP A 96 21.87 -0.89 -5.41
CA ASP A 96 22.66 -0.79 -4.18
C ASP A 96 21.75 -0.82 -2.94
N CYS A 97 22.35 -0.78 -1.74
CA CYS A 97 21.62 -0.92 -0.49
C CYS A 97 20.58 0.19 -0.28
N SER A 98 20.91 1.44 -0.56
CA SER A 98 19.97 2.58 -0.43
C SER A 98 18.97 2.62 -1.58
N GLY A 99 19.31 2.12 -2.77
CA GLY A 99 18.39 1.97 -3.90
C GLY A 99 17.30 0.94 -3.65
N LEU A 100 17.65 -0.18 -3.05
CA LEU A 100 16.67 -1.15 -2.58
C LEU A 100 15.69 -0.51 -1.58
N VAL A 101 16.22 0.19 -0.56
CA VAL A 101 15.41 0.90 0.44
C VAL A 101 14.47 1.90 -0.23
N TYR A 102 15.00 2.75 -1.11
CA TYR A 102 14.24 3.76 -1.83
C TYR A 102 13.04 3.15 -2.59
N GLN A 103 13.26 2.08 -3.33
CA GLN A 103 12.22 1.44 -4.14
C GLN A 103 11.17 0.73 -3.28
N VAL A 104 11.60 0.00 -2.23
CA VAL A 104 10.66 -0.67 -1.32
C VAL A 104 9.79 0.36 -0.59
N TYR A 105 10.38 1.44 -0.06
CA TYR A 105 9.61 2.47 0.62
C TYR A 105 8.62 3.17 -0.30
N ARG A 106 9.05 3.50 -1.51
CA ARG A 106 8.17 4.10 -2.52
C ARG A 106 6.97 3.19 -2.87
N LYS A 107 7.21 1.88 -3.02
CA LYS A 107 6.17 0.94 -3.46
C LYS A 107 5.26 0.50 -2.32
N VAL A 108 5.81 0.20 -1.15
CA VAL A 108 5.07 -0.35 0.00
C VAL A 108 4.38 0.75 0.80
N TYR A 109 5.13 1.82 1.15
CA TYR A 109 4.68 2.88 2.04
C TYR A 109 4.25 4.16 1.31
N ARG A 110 4.48 4.23 -0.02
CA ARG A 110 4.27 5.44 -0.85
C ARG A 110 5.02 6.65 -0.33
N THR A 111 6.13 6.42 0.32
CA THR A 111 7.00 7.44 0.94
C THR A 111 8.28 7.56 0.14
N GLN A 112 8.67 8.78 -0.18
CA GLN A 112 9.99 9.07 -0.73
C GLN A 112 10.98 9.21 0.43
N VAL A 113 12.11 8.52 0.30
CA VAL A 113 13.19 8.54 1.29
C VAL A 113 14.50 8.93 0.60
N PRO A 114 15.50 9.43 1.31
CA PRO A 114 16.82 9.74 0.75
C PRO A 114 17.43 8.57 -0.02
N ARG A 115 18.18 8.89 -1.08
CA ARG A 115 18.81 7.90 -1.95
C ARG A 115 20.20 7.47 -1.45
N ASN A 116 20.70 8.04 -0.40
CA ASN A 116 21.98 7.67 0.21
C ASN A 116 21.83 7.24 1.67
N THR A 117 22.76 6.43 2.13
CA THR A 117 22.67 5.76 3.44
C THR A 117 22.86 6.72 4.62
N GLU A 118 23.67 7.76 4.48
CA GLU A 118 23.89 8.73 5.55
C GLU A 118 22.64 9.57 5.81
N ASP A 119 22.01 10.09 4.76
CA ASP A 119 20.78 10.85 4.88
C ASP A 119 19.61 9.99 5.34
N LEU A 120 19.50 8.72 4.89
CA LEU A 120 18.53 7.77 5.43
C LEU A 120 18.66 7.63 6.95
N LYS A 121 19.89 7.52 7.46
CA LYS A 121 20.12 7.45 8.91
C LYS A 121 19.79 8.77 9.61
N LYS A 122 20.14 9.90 9.02
CA LYS A 122 19.90 11.25 9.57
C LYS A 122 18.41 11.57 9.69
N GLU A 123 17.62 11.19 8.68
CA GLU A 123 16.17 11.45 8.63
C GLU A 123 15.33 10.40 9.40
N SER A 124 15.95 9.29 9.83
CA SER A 124 15.26 8.28 10.60
C SER A 124 15.37 8.52 12.10
N ASN A 125 14.30 8.22 12.86
CA ASN A 125 14.35 8.17 14.32
C ASN A 125 15.11 6.92 14.77
N LYS A 126 16.12 7.10 15.64
CA LYS A 126 16.93 6.00 16.15
C LYS A 126 16.08 4.97 16.89
N VAL A 127 16.26 3.70 16.55
CA VAL A 127 15.56 2.55 17.16
C VAL A 127 16.59 1.59 17.76
N ALA A 128 16.38 1.16 19.00
CA ALA A 128 17.20 0.13 19.60
C ALA A 128 16.92 -1.25 18.96
N LYS A 129 17.92 -2.13 18.88
CA LYS A 129 17.80 -3.46 18.24
C LYS A 129 16.59 -4.26 18.75
N ARG A 130 16.30 -4.21 20.06
CA ARG A 130 15.15 -4.92 20.69
C ARG A 130 13.77 -4.35 20.33
N ASN A 131 13.72 -3.11 19.82
CA ASN A 131 12.48 -2.39 19.50
C ASN A 131 12.22 -2.31 17.99
N LEU A 132 13.01 -3.05 17.19
CA LEU A 132 12.84 -3.11 15.74
C LEU A 132 11.48 -3.71 15.39
N ARG A 133 10.86 -3.12 14.37
CA ARG A 133 9.59 -3.56 13.76
C ARG A 133 9.76 -3.69 12.26
N GLU A 134 8.89 -4.43 11.62
CA GLU A 134 8.84 -4.56 10.16
C GLU A 134 8.92 -3.21 9.46
N GLY A 135 9.77 -3.15 8.46
CA GLY A 135 10.01 -1.92 7.70
C GLY A 135 11.04 -0.98 8.32
N ASP A 136 11.45 -1.13 9.59
CA ASP A 136 12.52 -0.32 10.14
C ASP A 136 13.82 -0.52 9.34
N LEU A 137 14.59 0.53 9.22
CA LEU A 137 15.92 0.47 8.64
C LEU A 137 16.92 -0.10 9.65
N VAL A 138 17.93 -0.81 9.16
CA VAL A 138 19.05 -1.30 9.96
C VAL A 138 20.34 -0.80 9.34
N PHE A 139 21.19 -0.16 10.14
CA PHE A 139 22.41 0.53 9.69
C PHE A 139 23.66 -0.14 10.22
N PHE A 140 24.66 -0.23 9.33
CA PHE A 140 25.93 -0.87 9.65
C PHE A 140 27.12 -0.02 9.17
N THR A 141 28.24 -0.17 9.88
CA THR A 141 29.56 0.21 9.38
C THR A 141 30.06 -0.81 8.35
N SER A 142 31.29 -0.66 7.89
CA SER A 142 32.01 -1.68 7.14
C SER A 142 33.43 -1.85 7.67
N SER A 143 34.11 -2.92 7.29
CA SER A 143 35.51 -3.13 7.63
C SER A 143 36.43 -2.01 7.14
N ARG A 144 36.03 -1.31 6.05
CA ARG A 144 36.78 -0.18 5.46
C ARG A 144 36.41 1.17 6.08
N SER A 145 35.24 1.27 6.73
CA SER A 145 34.71 2.52 7.26
C SER A 145 34.08 2.29 8.64
N LYS A 146 34.91 2.31 9.67
CA LYS A 146 34.49 1.99 11.04
C LYS A 146 33.62 3.07 11.70
N ASN A 147 33.72 4.32 11.25
CA ASN A 147 33.08 5.49 11.88
C ASN A 147 31.91 6.07 11.08
N LYS A 148 31.65 5.55 9.88
CA LYS A 148 30.57 6.03 9.01
C LYS A 148 29.57 4.93 8.71
N VAL A 149 28.34 5.34 8.45
CA VAL A 149 27.34 4.42 7.92
C VAL A 149 27.75 4.00 6.52
N ALA A 150 27.94 2.71 6.33
CA ALA A 150 28.38 2.16 5.04
C ALA A 150 27.33 1.27 4.39
N HIS A 151 26.32 0.83 5.15
CA HIS A 151 25.33 -0.11 4.66
C HIS A 151 24.00 0.04 5.36
N VAL A 152 22.91 -0.26 4.63
CA VAL A 152 21.53 -0.22 5.11
C VAL A 152 20.76 -1.44 4.61
N GLY A 153 19.83 -1.92 5.42
CA GLY A 153 18.83 -2.92 5.06
C GLY A 153 17.47 -2.55 5.64
N ILE A 154 16.46 -3.34 5.31
CA ILE A 154 15.09 -3.22 5.82
C ILE A 154 14.82 -4.41 6.71
N TYR A 155 14.49 -4.15 7.96
CA TYR A 155 14.15 -5.18 8.93
C TYR A 155 12.80 -5.84 8.56
N LEU A 156 12.77 -7.15 8.65
CA LEU A 156 11.56 -7.97 8.46
C LEU A 156 11.02 -8.38 9.82
N LYS A 157 11.44 -9.52 10.34
CA LYS A 157 11.10 -10.02 11.68
C LYS A 157 12.12 -11.07 12.14
N ASN A 158 12.10 -11.40 13.44
CA ASN A 158 12.93 -12.46 14.04
C ASN A 158 14.43 -12.29 13.75
N GLY A 159 14.91 -11.03 13.79
CA GLY A 159 16.31 -10.71 13.52
C GLY A 159 16.67 -10.70 12.02
N LYS A 160 15.75 -11.02 11.11
CA LYS A 160 16.02 -11.04 9.66
C LYS A 160 15.78 -9.68 9.03
N PHE A 161 16.58 -9.36 8.03
CA PHE A 161 16.49 -8.14 7.25
C PHE A 161 16.91 -8.39 5.80
N ILE A 162 16.29 -7.68 4.87
CA ILE A 162 16.66 -7.71 3.45
C ILE A 162 17.60 -6.56 3.13
N HIS A 163 18.61 -6.82 2.33
CA HIS A 163 19.59 -5.83 1.88
C HIS A 163 20.25 -6.22 0.56
N SER A 164 20.87 -5.27 -0.13
CA SER A 164 21.68 -5.55 -1.32
C SER A 164 23.15 -5.74 -0.94
N SER A 165 23.60 -6.98 -0.92
CA SER A 165 25.00 -7.36 -0.68
C SER A 165 25.85 -7.10 -1.92
N THR A 166 27.05 -6.54 -1.76
CA THR A 166 27.98 -6.26 -2.87
C THR A 166 28.43 -7.52 -3.61
N SER A 167 28.45 -8.68 -2.94
CA SER A 167 28.91 -9.95 -3.52
C SER A 167 27.81 -10.91 -3.93
N LYS A 168 26.60 -10.77 -3.34
CA LYS A 168 25.50 -11.74 -3.52
C LYS A 168 24.23 -11.12 -4.10
N GLY A 169 24.20 -9.80 -4.30
CA GLY A 169 22.98 -9.08 -4.67
C GLY A 169 22.00 -9.01 -3.51
N VAL A 170 20.70 -8.94 -3.80
CA VAL A 170 19.66 -8.80 -2.78
C VAL A 170 19.39 -10.14 -2.11
N ILE A 171 19.64 -10.18 -0.82
CA ILE A 171 19.47 -11.36 0.05
C ILE A 171 18.84 -10.99 1.37
N VAL A 172 18.38 -12.00 2.11
CA VAL A 172 18.04 -11.90 3.54
C VAL A 172 19.25 -12.36 4.37
N SER A 173 19.55 -11.60 5.42
CA SER A 173 20.55 -11.92 6.43
C SER A 173 19.96 -11.80 7.84
N ASN A 174 20.70 -12.27 8.86
CA ASN A 174 20.30 -12.19 10.25
C ASN A 174 21.19 -11.22 11.03
N LEU A 175 20.59 -10.37 11.87
CA LEU A 175 21.31 -9.43 12.74
C LEU A 175 22.23 -10.11 13.77
N ASN A 176 22.08 -11.41 13.98
CA ASN A 176 22.92 -12.21 14.87
C ASN A 176 24.12 -12.86 14.17
N GLU A 177 24.25 -12.74 12.85
CA GLU A 177 25.44 -13.14 12.15
C GLU A 177 26.65 -12.30 12.62
N ASN A 178 27.81 -12.91 12.78
CA ASN A 178 29.02 -12.27 13.31
C ASN A 178 29.37 -10.94 12.62
N TYR A 179 29.24 -10.90 11.29
CA TYR A 179 29.51 -9.68 10.53
C TYR A 179 28.58 -8.54 10.95
N TYR A 180 27.27 -8.76 10.97
CA TYR A 180 26.27 -7.73 11.29
C TYR A 180 26.28 -7.34 12.76
N THR A 181 26.54 -8.27 13.67
CA THR A 181 26.72 -7.97 15.08
C THR A 181 27.92 -7.03 15.30
N LYS A 182 29.05 -7.31 14.66
CA LYS A 182 30.28 -6.50 14.76
C LYS A 182 30.12 -5.09 14.14
N HIS A 183 29.34 -4.98 13.08
CA HIS A 183 29.19 -3.73 12.31
C HIS A 183 27.92 -2.97 12.63
N TRP A 184 27.13 -3.40 13.58
CA TRP A 184 25.86 -2.76 13.97
C TRP A 184 26.05 -1.32 14.45
N ILE A 185 25.22 -0.41 13.94
CA ILE A 185 25.14 0.98 14.42
C ILE A 185 23.84 1.22 15.17
N SER A 186 22.71 1.08 14.49
CA SER A 186 21.38 1.33 15.07
C SER A 186 20.29 0.84 14.11
N GLY A 187 19.08 0.72 14.62
CA GLY A 187 17.88 0.80 13.79
C GLY A 187 17.51 2.25 13.51
N GLY A 188 16.64 2.44 12.53
CA GLY A 188 16.06 3.73 12.18
C GLY A 188 14.62 3.56 11.68
N ARG A 189 13.72 4.42 12.14
CA ARG A 189 12.32 4.43 11.69
C ARG A 189 12.02 5.71 10.95
N ILE A 190 11.59 5.59 9.69
CA ILE A 190 11.03 6.68 8.90
C ILE A 190 9.61 6.98 9.42
N ARG A 191 9.25 8.25 9.49
CA ARG A 191 7.92 8.72 9.90
C ARG A 191 6.93 8.72 8.74
#